data_93b33f12569775b38854a5582626dd51
#
_entry.id   93b33f12569775b38854a5582626dd51
#
_cell.length_a   1.000
_cell.length_b   1.000
_cell.length_c   1.000
_cell.angle_alpha   90.00
_cell.angle_beta   90.00
_cell.angle_gamma   90.00
#
_symmetry.space_group_name_H-M   'P 1'
#
loop_
_entity.id
_entity.type
_entity.pdbx_description
1 polymer ?
#
loop_
_entity_poly.entity_id
_entity_poly.type
_entity_poly.pdbx_seq_one_letter_code
_entity_poly.pdbx_strand_id
1 'polypeptide(L)'
;TDVVNKLIKALDEKLDQPSRTWEILWWMAIGGVAFEYVPWVKDATMEPLPQFDEETNELMWTNLQTQEVVPESARQEALMQGAPVEQFVVVEEMVLVGDIGSEVLSPLQVFVDASVRSLDDLSPDQAVYVAKIRTLGWIEANYDVSEDTIQNIKDASEVRILSTDMKQFGDPTGSVHLQDLIPRIQGTTTANDPDMAVVVERYQPISEKHPRGRYSAFVPGEQMLHDGDSPYESIPIVDFHWTPTTTSFWGGDYVSDLIAPQRFLNKRLSQLGEQANASIYGDELLGPTVKREDIPSDYPAPIEGGLNEAGIK
;
A
#
# COMPACT_ATOMS: atom_id res chain seq x y z
N THR A 1 -21.85 -22.40 -5.63
CA THR A 1 -22.04 -20.93 -5.61
C THR A 1 -22.19 -20.40 -4.18
N ASP A 2 -23.05 -21.03 -3.33
CA ASP A 2 -23.31 -20.55 -1.96
C ASP A 2 -22.08 -20.68 -1.03
N VAL A 3 -21.34 -21.77 -1.13
CA VAL A 3 -20.09 -21.99 -0.35
C VAL A 3 -19.02 -20.96 -0.71
N VAL A 4 -18.85 -20.70 -2.01
CA VAL A 4 -17.87 -19.71 -2.49
C VAL A 4 -18.22 -18.30 -2.01
N ASN A 5 -19.50 -17.93 -2.07
CA ASN A 5 -19.94 -16.61 -1.57
C ASN A 5 -19.74 -16.46 -0.05
N LYS A 6 -19.96 -17.53 0.73
CA LYS A 6 -19.69 -17.52 2.18
C LYS A 6 -18.20 -17.41 2.48
N LEU A 7 -17.35 -18.10 1.69
CA LEU A 7 -15.90 -18.00 1.82
C LEU A 7 -15.39 -16.59 1.51
N ILE A 8 -15.85 -16.01 0.38
CA ILE A 8 -15.50 -14.63 0.02
C ILE A 8 -15.90 -13.67 1.13
N LYS A 9 -17.14 -13.78 1.65
CA LYS A 9 -17.58 -12.91 2.73
C LYS A 9 -16.76 -13.06 4.00
N ALA A 10 -16.37 -14.27 4.37
CA ALA A 10 -15.50 -14.52 5.51
C ALA A 10 -14.11 -13.93 5.32
N LEU A 11 -13.55 -14.00 4.09
CA LEU A 11 -12.29 -13.36 3.75
C LEU A 11 -12.39 -11.83 3.78
N ASP A 12 -13.46 -11.26 3.26
CA ASP A 12 -13.72 -9.82 3.29
C ASP A 12 -13.77 -9.28 4.74
N GLU A 13 -14.43 -10.00 5.64
CA GLU A 13 -14.50 -9.65 7.05
C GLU A 13 -13.13 -9.83 7.74
N LYS A 14 -12.42 -10.93 7.46
CA LYS A 14 -11.12 -11.24 8.04
C LYS A 14 -10.04 -10.23 7.62
N LEU A 15 -10.02 -9.83 6.35
CA LEU A 15 -9.05 -8.93 5.78
C LEU A 15 -9.42 -7.45 5.95
N ASP A 16 -10.55 -7.12 6.58
CA ASP A 16 -11.06 -5.74 6.69
C ASP A 16 -11.09 -5.00 5.34
N GLN A 17 -11.66 -5.66 4.35
CA GLN A 17 -11.73 -5.13 2.97
C GLN A 17 -12.34 -3.72 2.86
N PRO A 18 -13.33 -3.31 3.66
CA PRO A 18 -13.83 -1.94 3.61
C PRO A 18 -12.77 -0.88 3.90
N SER A 19 -11.94 -1.06 4.94
CA SER A 19 -10.86 -0.12 5.27
C SER A 19 -9.80 -0.09 4.17
N ARG A 20 -9.43 -1.24 3.63
CA ARG A 20 -8.46 -1.37 2.52
C ARG A 20 -8.97 -0.72 1.24
N THR A 21 -10.26 -0.91 0.93
CA THR A 21 -10.89 -0.27 -0.22
C THR A 21 -10.78 1.26 -0.15
N TRP A 22 -10.96 1.86 1.04
CA TRP A 22 -10.76 3.29 1.24
C TRP A 22 -9.32 3.72 1.01
N GLU A 23 -8.36 2.95 1.48
CA GLU A 23 -6.94 3.22 1.26
C GLU A 23 -6.56 3.11 -0.22
N ILE A 24 -7.04 2.07 -0.92
CA ILE A 24 -6.87 1.91 -2.36
C ILE A 24 -7.46 3.10 -3.11
N LEU A 25 -8.71 3.49 -2.82
CA LEU A 25 -9.37 4.65 -3.45
C LEU A 25 -8.60 5.95 -3.19
N TRP A 26 -8.05 6.12 -2.00
CA TRP A 26 -7.26 7.29 -1.66
C TRP A 26 -5.97 7.37 -2.49
N TRP A 27 -5.24 6.26 -2.60
CA TRP A 27 -4.03 6.19 -3.43
C TRP A 27 -4.35 6.36 -4.92
N MET A 28 -5.41 5.74 -5.42
CA MET A 28 -5.88 5.93 -6.80
C MET A 28 -6.21 7.39 -7.10
N ALA A 29 -6.88 8.09 -6.18
CA ALA A 29 -7.26 9.48 -6.35
C ALA A 29 -6.05 10.42 -6.42
N ILE A 30 -4.98 10.15 -5.67
CA ILE A 30 -3.78 11.00 -5.59
C ILE A 30 -2.71 10.59 -6.60
N GLY A 31 -2.45 9.28 -6.72
CA GLY A 31 -1.35 8.73 -7.50
C GLY A 31 -1.75 8.12 -8.84
N GLY A 32 -3.06 8.09 -9.15
CA GLY A 32 -3.60 7.48 -10.36
C GLY A 32 -3.68 5.95 -10.32
N VAL A 33 -2.89 5.30 -9.48
CA VAL A 33 -2.83 3.85 -9.29
C VAL A 33 -2.64 3.52 -7.82
N ALA A 34 -3.16 2.37 -7.41
CA ALA A 34 -2.90 1.74 -6.12
C ALA A 34 -2.61 0.26 -6.34
N PHE A 35 -1.98 -0.37 -5.38
CA PHE A 35 -1.65 -1.78 -5.45
C PHE A 35 -2.13 -2.50 -4.21
N GLU A 36 -2.61 -3.71 -4.37
CA GLU A 36 -2.86 -4.65 -3.29
C GLU A 36 -1.91 -5.83 -3.43
N TYR A 37 -1.12 -6.07 -2.40
CA TYR A 37 -0.23 -7.20 -2.30
C TYR A 37 -0.91 -8.30 -1.49
N VAL A 38 -1.08 -9.48 -2.10
CA VAL A 38 -1.81 -10.61 -1.52
C VAL A 38 -0.85 -11.79 -1.36
N PRO A 39 0.01 -11.78 -0.33
CA PRO A 39 0.94 -12.85 -0.06
C PRO A 39 0.26 -14.03 0.64
N TRP A 40 0.84 -15.20 0.48
CA TRP A 40 0.63 -16.31 1.39
C TRP A 40 1.58 -16.16 2.59
N VAL A 41 1.03 -15.96 3.76
CA VAL A 41 1.81 -15.86 5.01
C VAL A 41 1.94 -17.26 5.58
N LYS A 42 3.18 -17.76 5.65
CA LYS A 42 3.45 -19.05 6.32
C LYS A 42 3.31 -18.88 7.83
N ASP A 43 2.89 -19.94 8.50
CA ASP A 43 2.85 -20.01 9.96
C ASP A 43 2.05 -18.86 10.62
N ALA A 44 0.95 -18.46 9.98
CA ALA A 44 0.16 -17.31 10.41
C ALA A 44 -0.62 -17.57 11.70
N THR A 45 -1.19 -18.76 11.83
CA THR A 45 -2.04 -19.15 12.95
C THR A 45 -1.84 -20.61 13.34
N MET A 46 -2.03 -20.91 14.63
CA MET A 46 -2.16 -22.30 15.09
C MET A 46 -3.63 -22.71 15.04
N GLU A 47 -3.93 -23.70 14.24
CA GLU A 47 -5.28 -24.24 14.15
C GLU A 47 -5.32 -25.72 14.55
N PRO A 48 -6.36 -26.18 15.25
CA PRO A 48 -6.55 -27.59 15.51
C PRO A 48 -7.01 -28.26 14.22
N LEU A 49 -6.14 -29.06 13.63
CA LEU A 49 -6.45 -29.88 12.46
C LEU A 49 -6.65 -31.33 12.86
N PRO A 50 -7.59 -32.05 12.22
CA PRO A 50 -7.76 -33.46 12.45
C PRO A 50 -6.50 -34.21 12.04
N GLN A 51 -6.01 -35.08 12.91
CA GLN A 51 -4.85 -35.91 12.67
C GLN A 51 -5.23 -37.10 11.77
N PHE A 52 -4.37 -37.37 10.77
CA PHE A 52 -4.49 -38.52 9.88
C PHE A 52 -3.31 -39.46 10.11
N ASP A 53 -3.58 -40.74 10.00
CA ASP A 53 -2.52 -41.76 10.00
C ASP A 53 -1.63 -41.64 8.77
N GLU A 54 -0.31 -41.61 8.94
CA GLU A 54 0.65 -41.35 7.87
C GLU A 54 0.68 -42.49 6.81
N GLU A 55 0.36 -43.74 7.20
CA GLU A 55 0.42 -44.88 6.30
C GLU A 55 -0.90 -45.15 5.57
N THR A 56 -2.02 -45.01 6.30
CA THR A 56 -3.35 -45.36 5.78
C THR A 56 -4.14 -44.17 5.32
N ASN A 57 -3.71 -42.95 5.68
CA ASN A 57 -4.42 -41.70 5.45
C ASN A 57 -5.86 -41.67 6.03
N GLU A 58 -6.08 -42.46 7.09
CA GLU A 58 -7.34 -42.55 7.81
C GLU A 58 -7.37 -41.51 8.94
N LEU A 59 -8.57 -40.99 9.23
CA LEU A 59 -8.79 -40.07 10.31
C LEU A 59 -8.60 -40.75 11.67
N MET A 60 -7.86 -40.13 12.57
CA MET A 60 -7.58 -40.67 13.91
C MET A 60 -8.61 -40.25 14.93
N TRP A 61 -9.00 -41.18 15.79
CA TRP A 61 -10.02 -40.97 16.83
C TRP A 61 -9.49 -41.39 18.18
N THR A 62 -9.79 -40.64 19.22
CA THR A 62 -9.54 -41.02 20.60
C THR A 62 -10.79 -41.68 21.19
N ASN A 63 -10.66 -42.89 21.71
CA ASN A 63 -11.70 -43.51 22.50
C ASN A 63 -11.63 -42.94 23.92
N LEU A 64 -12.69 -42.24 24.35
CA LEU A 64 -12.75 -41.60 25.65
C LEU A 64 -12.73 -42.56 26.84
N GLN A 65 -13.06 -43.85 26.63
CA GLN A 65 -13.07 -44.84 27.74
C GLN A 65 -11.68 -45.46 27.91
N THR A 66 -11.00 -45.83 26.80
CA THR A 66 -9.71 -46.50 26.85
C THR A 66 -8.53 -45.53 26.73
N GLN A 67 -8.81 -44.26 26.31
CA GLN A 67 -7.83 -43.25 25.96
C GLN A 67 -6.83 -43.69 24.83
N GLU A 68 -7.23 -44.67 24.04
CA GLU A 68 -6.46 -45.14 22.91
C GLU A 68 -6.83 -44.37 21.65
N VAL A 69 -5.82 -44.09 20.84
CA VAL A 69 -6.00 -43.47 19.53
C VAL A 69 -6.16 -44.58 18.51
N VAL A 70 -7.25 -44.56 17.76
CA VAL A 70 -7.64 -45.58 16.79
C VAL A 70 -7.95 -44.95 15.43
N PRO A 71 -7.61 -45.62 14.32
CA PRO A 71 -7.97 -45.17 12.98
C PRO A 71 -9.48 -45.33 12.73
N GLU A 72 -9.97 -44.66 11.70
CA GLU A 72 -11.40 -44.70 11.33
C GLU A 72 -11.92 -46.11 11.09
N SER A 73 -11.12 -46.99 10.50
CA SER A 73 -11.44 -48.40 10.28
C SER A 73 -11.76 -49.14 11.59
N ALA A 74 -10.89 -48.97 12.58
CA ALA A 74 -11.08 -49.59 13.91
C ALA A 74 -12.28 -48.98 14.67
N ARG A 75 -12.53 -47.67 14.53
CA ARG A 75 -13.71 -47.03 15.05
C ARG A 75 -14.99 -47.60 14.46
N GLN A 76 -15.04 -47.78 13.13
CA GLN A 76 -16.21 -48.36 12.46
C GLN A 76 -16.47 -49.80 12.92
N GLU A 77 -15.41 -50.57 13.11
CA GLU A 77 -15.55 -51.96 13.65
C GLU A 77 -16.15 -51.94 15.09
N ALA A 78 -15.65 -51.05 15.95
CA ALA A 78 -16.17 -50.89 17.29
C ALA A 78 -17.67 -50.44 17.31
N LEU A 79 -18.07 -49.53 16.42
CA LEU A 79 -19.44 -49.08 16.23
C LEU A 79 -20.36 -50.25 15.77
N MET A 80 -19.86 -51.14 14.89
CA MET A 80 -20.60 -52.33 14.47
C MET A 80 -20.78 -53.34 15.62
N GLN A 81 -19.88 -53.33 16.59
CA GLN A 81 -19.95 -54.16 17.81
C GLN A 81 -20.83 -53.52 18.90
N GLY A 82 -21.43 -52.34 18.63
CA GLY A 82 -22.38 -51.65 19.51
C GLY A 82 -21.79 -50.62 20.43
N ALA A 83 -20.57 -50.14 20.15
CA ALA A 83 -20.01 -49.00 20.88
C ALA A 83 -20.79 -47.69 20.56
N PRO A 84 -21.06 -46.83 21.54
CA PRO A 84 -21.76 -45.58 21.29
C PRO A 84 -20.88 -44.61 20.52
N VAL A 85 -21.48 -43.87 19.57
CA VAL A 85 -20.78 -42.87 18.74
C VAL A 85 -20.10 -41.80 19.57
N GLU A 86 -20.69 -41.38 20.64
CA GLU A 86 -20.23 -40.33 21.57
C GLU A 86 -18.96 -40.71 22.33
N GLN A 87 -18.54 -41.96 22.24
CA GLN A 87 -17.31 -42.48 22.86
C GLN A 87 -16.05 -42.07 22.08
N PHE A 88 -16.19 -41.67 20.84
CA PHE A 88 -15.07 -41.31 19.95
C PHE A 88 -15.04 -39.81 19.63
N VAL A 89 -13.89 -39.22 19.86
CA VAL A 89 -13.60 -37.82 19.51
C VAL A 89 -12.45 -37.77 18.55
N VAL A 90 -12.52 -36.92 17.55
CA VAL A 90 -11.44 -36.70 16.57
C VAL A 90 -10.20 -36.23 17.31
N VAL A 91 -9.06 -36.83 16.98
CA VAL A 91 -7.77 -36.32 17.47
C VAL A 91 -7.43 -35.09 16.68
N GLU A 92 -7.25 -33.98 17.36
CA GLU A 92 -6.82 -32.72 16.79
C GLU A 92 -5.39 -32.41 17.19
N GLU A 93 -4.57 -32.07 16.23
CA GLU A 93 -3.21 -31.61 16.45
C GLU A 93 -3.14 -30.12 16.12
N MET A 94 -2.49 -29.35 17.00
CA MET A 94 -2.25 -27.93 16.75
C MET A 94 -1.15 -27.77 15.73
N VAL A 95 -1.52 -27.40 14.52
CA VAL A 95 -0.61 -27.22 13.39
C VAL A 95 -0.54 -25.76 13.00
N LEU A 96 0.66 -25.30 12.69
CA LEU A 96 0.87 -23.97 12.11
C LEU A 96 0.32 -23.97 10.66
N VAL A 97 -0.69 -23.17 10.43
CA VAL A 97 -1.35 -23.07 9.13
C VAL A 97 -1.03 -21.73 8.50
N GLY A 98 -0.69 -21.76 7.22
CA GLY A 98 -0.52 -20.54 6.43
C GLY A 98 -1.87 -19.88 6.13
N ASP A 99 -1.84 -18.58 5.91
CA ASP A 99 -3.01 -17.79 5.65
C ASP A 99 -2.80 -16.76 4.54
N ILE A 100 -3.88 -16.27 3.98
CA ILE A 100 -3.84 -15.18 2.99
C ILE A 100 -3.68 -13.87 3.74
N GLY A 101 -2.59 -13.15 3.42
CA GLY A 101 -2.40 -11.76 3.82
C GLY A 101 -2.95 -10.81 2.76
N SER A 102 -3.15 -9.56 3.13
CA SER A 102 -3.38 -8.47 2.19
C SER A 102 -2.76 -7.20 2.75
N GLU A 103 -2.07 -6.46 1.91
CA GLU A 103 -1.39 -5.21 2.25
C GLU A 103 -1.56 -4.22 1.10
N VAL A 104 -2.09 -3.02 1.38
CA VAL A 104 -2.18 -1.97 0.38
C VAL A 104 -0.82 -1.31 0.22
N LEU A 105 -0.31 -1.27 -1.01
CA LEU A 105 0.95 -0.64 -1.34
C LEU A 105 0.71 0.71 -2.03
N SER A 106 1.48 1.70 -1.62
CA SER A 106 1.48 2.99 -2.30
C SER A 106 2.15 2.90 -3.68
N PRO A 107 1.79 3.78 -4.62
CA PRO A 107 2.49 3.88 -5.91
C PRO A 107 4.00 4.10 -5.79
N LEU A 108 4.45 4.61 -4.66
CA LEU A 108 5.86 4.92 -4.38
C LEU A 108 6.68 3.70 -3.94
N GLN A 109 6.02 2.59 -3.61
CA GLN A 109 6.67 1.35 -3.18
C GLN A 109 6.83 0.32 -4.30
N VAL A 110 6.09 0.51 -5.41
CA VAL A 110 6.08 -0.43 -6.53
C VAL A 110 6.81 0.19 -7.72
N PHE A 111 7.73 -0.56 -8.31
CA PHE A 111 8.52 -0.11 -9.45
C PHE A 111 8.36 -1.13 -10.57
N VAL A 112 7.99 -0.64 -11.73
CA VAL A 112 7.85 -1.42 -12.96
C VAL A 112 8.70 -0.83 -14.07
N ASP A 113 9.09 -1.65 -15.03
CA ASP A 113 9.81 -1.16 -16.22
C ASP A 113 8.94 -0.17 -17.00
N ALA A 114 9.56 0.86 -17.60
CA ALA A 114 8.85 1.89 -18.34
C ALA A 114 8.06 1.37 -19.56
N SER A 115 8.38 0.18 -20.04
CA SER A 115 7.70 -0.48 -21.14
C SER A 115 6.43 -1.23 -20.74
N VAL A 116 6.23 -1.51 -19.44
CA VAL A 116 5.07 -2.21 -18.90
C VAL A 116 3.83 -1.33 -19.00
N ARG A 117 2.71 -1.94 -19.37
CA ARG A 117 1.40 -1.26 -19.46
C ARG A 117 0.40 -1.79 -18.46
N SER A 118 0.47 -3.07 -18.13
CA SER A 118 -0.35 -3.78 -17.15
C SER A 118 0.49 -4.85 -16.49
N LEU A 119 0.21 -5.18 -15.25
CA LEU A 119 0.86 -6.29 -14.55
C LEU A 119 0.48 -7.65 -15.16
N ASP A 120 -0.67 -7.73 -15.84
CA ASP A 120 -1.12 -8.94 -16.51
C ASP A 120 -0.32 -9.26 -17.79
N ASP A 121 0.26 -8.22 -18.43
CA ASP A 121 0.96 -8.33 -19.73
C ASP A 121 2.48 -8.23 -19.60
N LEU A 122 3.04 -8.64 -18.47
CA LEU A 122 4.49 -8.63 -18.24
C LEU A 122 5.21 -9.62 -19.16
N SER A 123 6.20 -9.12 -19.88
CA SER A 123 7.10 -9.97 -20.67
C SER A 123 8.04 -10.77 -19.75
N PRO A 124 8.53 -11.95 -20.20
CA PRO A 124 9.39 -12.83 -19.38
C PRO A 124 10.71 -12.20 -18.90
N ASP A 125 11.16 -11.13 -19.54
CA ASP A 125 12.35 -10.34 -19.19
C ASP A 125 12.07 -9.17 -18.25
N GLN A 126 10.81 -8.80 -18.08
CA GLN A 126 10.36 -7.73 -17.20
C GLN A 126 10.18 -8.23 -15.77
N ALA A 127 10.20 -7.31 -14.81
CA ALA A 127 9.97 -7.62 -13.40
C ALA A 127 9.23 -6.48 -12.70
N VAL A 128 8.52 -6.85 -11.64
CA VAL A 128 7.94 -5.90 -10.67
C VAL A 128 8.81 -5.91 -9.43
N TYR A 129 9.13 -4.73 -8.95
CA TYR A 129 9.89 -4.55 -7.71
C TYR A 129 9.00 -3.88 -6.67
N VAL A 130 9.05 -4.39 -5.45
CA VAL A 130 8.35 -3.82 -4.30
C VAL A 130 9.36 -3.50 -3.22
N ALA A 131 9.45 -2.22 -2.85
CA ALA A 131 10.34 -1.77 -1.80
C ALA A 131 9.54 -1.56 -0.50
N LYS A 132 9.94 -2.27 0.56
CA LYS A 132 9.30 -2.20 1.87
C LYS A 132 10.34 -1.96 2.95
N ILE A 133 10.00 -1.14 3.94
CA ILE A 133 10.80 -0.98 5.14
C ILE A 133 10.45 -2.12 6.10
N ARG A 134 11.46 -2.87 6.54
CA ARG A 134 11.32 -3.99 7.47
C ARG A 134 12.32 -3.86 8.60
N THR A 135 11.95 -4.35 9.78
CA THR A 135 12.90 -4.45 10.91
C THR A 135 13.92 -5.55 10.64
N LEU A 136 15.13 -5.41 11.19
CA LEU A 136 16.16 -6.44 11.06
C LEU A 136 15.68 -7.78 11.64
N GLY A 137 14.96 -7.77 12.76
CA GLY A 137 14.37 -8.97 13.34
C GLY A 137 13.34 -9.65 12.42
N TRP A 138 12.60 -8.87 11.62
CA TRP A 138 11.70 -9.43 10.61
C TRP A 138 12.49 -10.09 9.48
N ILE A 139 13.60 -9.48 9.04
CA ILE A 139 14.47 -10.05 8.00
C ILE A 139 15.06 -11.37 8.47
N GLU A 140 15.57 -11.42 9.71
CA GLU A 140 16.12 -12.62 10.32
C GLU A 140 15.07 -13.75 10.43
N ALA A 141 13.84 -13.42 10.82
CA ALA A 141 12.77 -14.39 10.96
C ALA A 141 12.24 -14.94 9.62
N ASN A 142 12.31 -14.16 8.54
CA ASN A 142 11.72 -14.54 7.24
C ASN A 142 12.74 -15.04 6.22
N TYR A 143 14.01 -14.73 6.40
CA TYR A 143 15.10 -15.15 5.53
C TYR A 143 16.18 -15.85 6.35
N ASP A 144 16.71 -16.93 5.80
CA ASP A 144 17.82 -17.68 6.42
C ASP A 144 19.14 -16.94 6.17
N VAL A 145 19.37 -15.88 6.95
CA VAL A 145 20.53 -15.00 6.83
C VAL A 145 21.44 -15.14 8.05
N SER A 146 22.77 -15.07 7.82
CA SER A 146 23.75 -15.13 8.90
C SER A 146 23.76 -13.85 9.74
N GLU A 147 24.20 -13.94 10.99
CA GLU A 147 24.38 -12.78 11.89
C GLU A 147 25.32 -11.74 11.28
N ASP A 148 26.39 -12.18 10.57
CA ASP A 148 27.31 -11.29 9.87
C ASP A 148 26.59 -10.47 8.77
N THR A 149 25.64 -11.08 8.07
CA THR A 149 24.81 -10.41 7.08
C THR A 149 23.93 -9.35 7.72
N ILE A 150 23.30 -9.67 8.83
CA ILE A 150 22.46 -8.70 9.57
C ILE A 150 23.30 -7.52 10.06
N GLN A 151 24.53 -7.80 10.57
CA GLN A 151 25.42 -6.72 10.99
C GLN A 151 25.86 -5.83 9.83
N ASN A 152 26.18 -6.43 8.67
CA ASN A 152 26.52 -5.67 7.46
C ASN A 152 25.35 -4.79 6.99
N ILE A 153 24.13 -5.32 7.02
CA ILE A 153 22.90 -4.56 6.70
C ILE A 153 22.73 -3.41 7.70
N LYS A 154 22.97 -3.64 8.99
CA LYS A 154 22.90 -2.62 10.03
C LYS A 154 23.90 -1.50 9.81
N ASP A 155 25.14 -1.84 9.49
CA ASP A 155 26.21 -0.89 9.25
C ASP A 155 26.00 -0.08 7.96
N ALA A 156 25.39 -0.71 6.94
CA ALA A 156 25.09 -0.10 5.64
C ALA A 156 23.74 0.64 5.62
N SER A 157 22.84 0.36 6.56
CA SER A 157 21.47 0.88 6.59
C SER A 157 21.40 2.36 6.98
N GLU A 158 22.17 3.18 6.31
CA GLU A 158 21.68 4.52 6.07
C GLU A 158 20.43 4.37 5.19
N VAL A 159 19.24 4.48 5.78
CA VAL A 159 17.91 4.49 5.13
C VAL A 159 17.79 5.67 4.14
N ARG A 160 18.89 6.04 3.51
CA ARG A 160 19.00 7.12 2.52
C ARG A 160 18.26 6.82 1.21
N ILE A 161 18.04 5.55 0.89
CA ILE A 161 17.67 5.18 -0.49
C ILE A 161 16.26 5.64 -0.81
N LEU A 162 15.27 5.33 0.02
CA LEU A 162 13.91 5.82 -0.23
C LEU A 162 13.79 7.34 -0.15
N SER A 163 14.56 7.99 0.72
CA SER A 163 14.54 9.45 0.84
C SER A 163 15.24 10.18 -0.31
N THR A 164 16.21 9.55 -0.96
CA THR A 164 17.00 10.17 -2.03
C THR A 164 16.37 9.94 -3.40
N ASP A 165 15.89 8.73 -3.68
CA ASP A 165 15.25 8.41 -4.95
C ASP A 165 13.84 8.99 -5.04
N MET A 166 13.14 9.09 -3.92
CA MET A 166 11.85 9.81 -3.86
C MET A 166 12.00 11.32 -4.02
N LYS A 167 13.16 11.92 -3.72
CA LYS A 167 13.47 13.31 -4.08
C LYS A 167 13.56 13.52 -5.60
N GLN A 168 13.87 12.47 -6.34
CA GLN A 168 13.95 12.53 -7.80
C GLN A 168 12.57 12.50 -8.48
N PHE A 169 11.54 11.99 -7.80
CA PHE A 169 10.14 12.05 -8.23
C PHE A 169 9.40 13.30 -7.71
N GLY A 170 10.02 14.06 -6.82
CA GLY A 170 9.46 15.30 -6.28
C GLY A 170 9.66 16.46 -7.26
N ASP A 171 8.56 17.17 -7.46
CA ASP A 171 8.38 18.44 -8.14
C ASP A 171 9.67 19.29 -8.27
N PRO A 172 10.10 19.67 -9.46
CA PRO A 172 11.17 20.65 -9.66
C PRO A 172 10.86 22.03 -9.04
N THR A 173 9.63 22.27 -8.55
CA THR A 173 9.22 23.50 -7.87
C THR A 173 9.33 23.46 -6.35
N GLY A 174 9.70 22.31 -5.75
CA GLY A 174 10.15 22.21 -4.34
C GLY A 174 9.10 22.44 -3.26
N SER A 175 7.81 22.34 -3.54
CA SER A 175 6.77 22.80 -2.61
C SER A 175 6.12 21.72 -1.71
N VAL A 176 6.37 20.44 -1.94
CA VAL A 176 5.95 19.36 -1.01
C VAL A 176 7.06 18.35 -0.88
N HIS A 177 7.73 18.37 0.25
CA HIS A 177 8.69 17.32 0.56
C HIS A 177 7.92 16.02 0.83
N LEU A 178 7.98 15.08 -0.10
CA LEU A 178 7.49 13.70 0.11
C LEU A 178 8.07 13.06 1.39
N GLN A 179 9.24 13.53 1.83
CA GLN A 179 9.82 13.19 3.13
C GLN A 179 8.90 13.47 4.33
N ASP A 180 8.03 14.48 4.23
CA ASP A 180 7.09 14.82 5.30
C ASP A 180 5.82 13.96 5.25
N LEU A 181 5.56 13.31 4.12
CA LEU A 181 4.40 12.43 3.92
C LEU A 181 4.70 10.98 4.31
N ILE A 182 5.92 10.50 4.07
CA ILE A 182 6.32 9.11 4.34
C ILE A 182 6.16 8.72 5.81
N PRO A 183 6.60 9.51 6.81
CA PRO A 183 6.40 9.20 8.22
C PRO A 183 4.94 9.18 8.65
N ARG A 184 4.09 9.95 7.97
CA ARG A 184 2.64 9.99 8.24
C ARG A 184 1.90 8.80 7.65
N ILE A 185 2.42 8.24 6.55
CA ILE A 185 1.82 7.11 5.84
C ILE A 185 2.23 5.78 6.49
N GLN A 186 3.46 5.68 7.00
CA GLN A 186 4.01 4.44 7.56
C GLN A 186 4.07 4.39 9.11
N GLY A 187 3.48 5.38 9.80
CA GLY A 187 3.67 5.52 11.24
C GLY A 187 5.01 6.19 11.58
N THR A 188 5.17 6.57 12.82
CA THR A 188 6.26 7.42 13.34
C THR A 188 7.69 6.85 13.26
N THR A 189 8.02 6.04 12.30
CA THR A 189 9.38 5.55 12.08
C THR A 189 10.23 6.66 11.49
N THR A 190 11.15 7.15 12.27
CA THR A 190 12.20 8.06 11.80
C THR A 190 13.07 7.33 10.78
N ALA A 191 13.35 7.99 9.66
CA ALA A 191 14.16 7.45 8.55
C ALA A 191 15.61 7.07 8.92
N ASN A 192 15.95 7.07 10.20
CA ASN A 192 17.26 6.77 10.76
C ASN A 192 17.18 5.76 11.93
N ASP A 193 16.17 4.89 11.95
CA ASP A 193 16.17 3.80 12.92
C ASP A 193 17.21 2.76 12.51
N PRO A 194 18.26 2.54 13.34
CA PRO A 194 19.36 1.63 13.01
C PRO A 194 18.92 0.15 12.89
N ASP A 195 17.72 -0.16 13.38
CA ASP A 195 17.17 -1.51 13.35
C ASP A 195 16.18 -1.74 12.20
N MET A 196 16.15 -0.85 11.19
CA MET A 196 15.33 -0.99 10.00
C MET A 196 16.15 -0.99 8.71
N ALA A 197 15.70 -1.75 7.74
CA ALA A 197 16.28 -1.78 6.40
C ALA A 197 15.20 -1.79 5.31
N VAL A 198 15.57 -1.32 4.12
CA VAL A 198 14.72 -1.43 2.93
C VAL A 198 14.95 -2.78 2.30
N VAL A 199 13.92 -3.61 2.25
CA VAL A 199 13.91 -4.87 1.51
C VAL A 199 13.23 -4.63 0.18
N VAL A 200 13.91 -4.98 -0.91
CA VAL A 200 13.35 -4.96 -2.26
C VAL A 200 13.04 -6.38 -2.67
N GLU A 201 11.77 -6.65 -2.91
CA GLU A 201 11.26 -7.91 -3.45
C GLU A 201 11.08 -7.75 -4.96
N ARG A 202 11.60 -8.69 -5.72
CA ARG A 202 11.49 -8.73 -7.18
C ARG A 202 10.68 -9.93 -7.60
N TYR A 203 9.64 -9.69 -8.38
CA TYR A 203 8.77 -10.70 -8.96
C TYR A 203 8.94 -10.70 -10.48
N GLN A 204 9.28 -11.83 -11.05
CA GLN A 204 9.44 -12.03 -12.48
C GLN A 204 8.47 -13.11 -12.96
N PRO A 205 7.74 -12.88 -14.06
CA PRO A 205 6.77 -13.84 -14.56
C PRO A 205 7.43 -15.12 -15.06
N ILE A 206 6.60 -16.09 -15.38
CA ILE A 206 7.02 -17.39 -15.94
C ILE A 206 7.81 -17.15 -17.24
N SER A 207 8.95 -17.84 -17.36
CA SER A 207 9.82 -17.79 -18.52
C SER A 207 10.37 -19.18 -18.86
N GLU A 208 10.99 -19.35 -20.02
CA GLU A 208 11.65 -20.61 -20.39
C GLU A 208 12.75 -21.01 -19.38
N LYS A 209 13.44 -20.01 -18.79
CA LYS A 209 14.50 -20.23 -17.79
C LYS A 209 13.93 -20.49 -16.39
N HIS A 210 12.77 -19.90 -16.09
CA HIS A 210 12.10 -20.01 -14.80
C HIS A 210 10.64 -20.41 -15.01
N PRO A 211 10.35 -21.72 -15.15
CA PRO A 211 8.99 -22.21 -15.45
C PRO A 211 7.95 -21.91 -14.38
N ARG A 212 8.38 -21.59 -13.19
CA ARG A 212 7.51 -21.18 -12.06
C ARG A 212 7.55 -19.68 -11.78
N GLY A 213 8.25 -18.90 -12.64
CA GLY A 213 8.61 -17.51 -12.33
C GLY A 213 9.81 -17.45 -11.40
N ARG A 214 10.31 -16.23 -11.14
CA ARG A 214 11.44 -16.02 -10.23
C ARG A 214 11.05 -15.02 -9.15
N TYR A 215 11.37 -15.34 -7.93
CA TYR A 215 11.29 -14.45 -6.78
C TYR A 215 12.68 -14.22 -6.22
N SER A 216 13.03 -12.96 -6.00
CA SER A 216 14.26 -12.62 -5.31
C SER A 216 14.03 -11.44 -4.37
N ALA A 217 14.65 -11.50 -3.20
CA ALA A 217 14.61 -10.44 -2.20
C ALA A 217 16.04 -10.01 -1.88
N PHE A 218 16.26 -8.70 -1.78
CA PHE A 218 17.59 -8.15 -1.50
C PHE A 218 17.50 -6.80 -0.77
N VAL A 219 18.56 -6.47 -0.08
CA VAL A 219 18.79 -5.12 0.46
C VAL A 219 19.68 -4.36 -0.52
N PRO A 220 19.24 -3.19 -1.02
CA PRO A 220 20.00 -2.42 -2.01
C PRO A 220 21.41 -2.08 -1.53
N GLY A 221 22.40 -2.43 -2.35
CA GLY A 221 23.81 -2.15 -2.09
C GLY A 221 24.56 -3.23 -1.31
N GLU A 222 23.86 -4.19 -0.67
CA GLU A 222 24.53 -5.13 0.24
C GLU A 222 24.36 -6.59 -0.15
N GLN A 223 23.19 -7.18 -0.01
CA GLN A 223 23.13 -8.61 -0.09
C GLN A 223 21.81 -9.15 -0.62
N MET A 224 21.91 -10.25 -1.36
CA MET A 224 20.78 -11.08 -1.74
C MET A 224 20.31 -11.85 -0.50
N LEU A 225 19.06 -11.63 -0.09
CA LEU A 225 18.42 -12.33 1.02
C LEU A 225 17.85 -13.67 0.55
N HIS A 226 17.24 -13.66 -0.64
CA HIS A 226 16.64 -14.84 -1.25
C HIS A 226 16.71 -14.72 -2.78
N ASP A 227 16.94 -15.85 -3.44
CA ASP A 227 16.85 -15.97 -4.91
C ASP A 227 16.44 -17.39 -5.29
N GLY A 228 15.29 -17.54 -5.93
CA GLY A 228 14.75 -18.85 -6.27
C GLY A 228 13.49 -18.79 -7.14
N ASP A 229 12.86 -19.94 -7.28
CA ASP A 229 11.56 -20.03 -7.94
C ASP A 229 10.50 -19.27 -7.16
N SER A 230 9.55 -18.67 -7.87
CA SER A 230 8.41 -18.02 -7.24
C SER A 230 7.57 -19.03 -6.45
N PRO A 231 7.20 -18.72 -5.20
CA PRO A 231 6.24 -19.54 -4.46
C PRO A 231 4.80 -19.38 -4.98
N TYR A 232 4.57 -18.42 -5.88
CA TYR A 232 3.25 -18.07 -6.43
C TYR A 232 3.16 -18.50 -7.89
N GLU A 233 1.97 -18.90 -8.32
CA GLU A 233 1.66 -19.19 -9.73
C GLU A 233 1.58 -17.92 -10.58
N SER A 234 1.21 -16.80 -9.95
CA SER A 234 1.15 -15.47 -10.56
C SER A 234 1.81 -14.46 -9.63
N ILE A 235 2.09 -13.26 -10.11
CA ILE A 235 2.60 -12.17 -9.27
C ILE A 235 1.52 -11.80 -8.25
N PRO A 236 1.84 -11.81 -6.93
CA PRO A 236 0.85 -11.59 -5.87
C PRO A 236 0.52 -10.10 -5.67
N ILE A 237 0.42 -9.34 -6.75
CA ILE A 237 0.16 -7.91 -6.76
C ILE A 237 -0.96 -7.64 -7.76
N VAL A 238 -1.98 -6.92 -7.30
CA VAL A 238 -3.09 -6.46 -8.13
C VAL A 238 -3.02 -4.95 -8.22
N ASP A 239 -3.12 -4.40 -9.44
CA ASP A 239 -3.12 -2.97 -9.72
C ASP A 239 -4.54 -2.44 -9.93
N PHE A 240 -4.82 -1.29 -9.33
CA PHE A 240 -6.08 -0.57 -9.44
C PHE A 240 -5.81 0.81 -10.02
N HIS A 241 -6.45 1.15 -11.13
CA HIS A 241 -6.26 2.44 -11.80
C HIS A 241 -7.49 3.33 -11.66
N TRP A 242 -7.28 4.63 -11.35
CA TRP A 242 -8.37 5.61 -11.37
C TRP A 242 -8.85 5.87 -12.79
N THR A 243 -7.91 6.24 -13.67
CA THR A 243 -8.18 6.41 -15.09
C THR A 243 -7.07 5.72 -15.87
N PRO A 244 -7.32 4.52 -16.44
CA PRO A 244 -6.31 3.82 -17.23
C PRO A 244 -5.96 4.62 -18.48
N THR A 245 -4.69 4.71 -18.82
CA THR A 245 -4.18 5.35 -20.02
C THR A 245 -3.48 4.35 -20.92
N THR A 246 -3.55 4.56 -22.22
CA THR A 246 -2.86 3.69 -23.20
C THR A 246 -1.37 3.98 -23.30
N THR A 247 -0.89 5.08 -22.74
CA THR A 247 0.48 5.59 -22.91
C THR A 247 1.36 5.36 -21.70
N SER A 248 0.79 5.14 -20.53
CA SER A 248 1.52 4.98 -19.28
C SER A 248 0.87 3.92 -18.39
N PHE A 249 1.71 3.18 -17.68
CA PHE A 249 1.25 2.26 -16.62
C PHE A 249 0.52 3.00 -15.49
N TRP A 250 1.00 4.19 -15.12
CA TRP A 250 0.55 4.91 -13.92
C TRP A 250 -0.86 5.51 -14.00
N GLY A 251 -1.42 5.60 -15.22
CA GLY A 251 -2.76 6.17 -15.39
C GLY A 251 -2.83 7.68 -15.14
N GLY A 252 -4.04 8.18 -14.98
CA GLY A 252 -4.34 9.56 -14.59
C GLY A 252 -4.95 9.61 -13.19
N ASP A 253 -4.58 10.63 -12.41
CA ASP A 253 -5.10 10.85 -11.07
C ASP A 253 -6.25 11.86 -11.05
N TYR A 254 -7.08 11.79 -10.00
CA TYR A 254 -8.23 12.69 -9.83
C TYR A 254 -7.82 14.10 -9.39
N VAL A 255 -6.75 14.20 -8.60
CA VAL A 255 -6.30 15.48 -8.02
C VAL A 255 -5.78 16.41 -9.10
N SER A 256 -5.04 15.90 -10.08
CA SER A 256 -4.54 16.69 -11.21
C SER A 256 -5.68 17.39 -11.98
N ASP A 257 -6.80 16.71 -12.16
CA ASP A 257 -7.97 17.27 -12.85
C ASP A 257 -8.63 18.41 -12.04
N LEU A 258 -8.49 18.39 -10.71
CA LEU A 258 -9.05 19.41 -9.82
C LEU A 258 -8.18 20.66 -9.68
N ILE A 259 -6.90 20.61 -10.04
CA ILE A 259 -5.97 21.73 -9.83
C ILE A 259 -6.43 23.00 -10.57
N ALA A 260 -6.82 22.87 -11.84
CA ALA A 260 -7.24 24.01 -12.63
C ALA A 260 -8.56 24.63 -12.13
N PRO A 261 -9.64 23.87 -11.86
CA PRO A 261 -10.85 24.40 -11.22
C PRO A 261 -10.59 25.04 -9.87
N GLN A 262 -9.74 24.44 -9.04
CA GLN A 262 -9.40 24.98 -7.71
C GLN A 262 -8.66 26.33 -7.82
N ARG A 263 -7.70 26.45 -8.71
CA ARG A 263 -7.01 27.71 -8.97
C ARG A 263 -7.98 28.80 -9.46
N PHE A 264 -8.92 28.44 -10.32
CA PHE A 264 -9.96 29.36 -10.78
C PHE A 264 -10.86 29.80 -9.62
N LEU A 265 -11.32 28.86 -8.78
CA LEU A 265 -12.15 29.17 -7.61
C LEU A 265 -11.42 30.11 -6.65
N ASN A 266 -10.17 29.81 -6.30
CA ASN A 266 -9.36 30.64 -5.43
C ASN A 266 -9.21 32.08 -5.98
N LYS A 267 -8.96 32.22 -7.29
CA LYS A 267 -8.89 33.50 -7.95
C LYS A 267 -10.22 34.28 -7.82
N ARG A 268 -11.36 33.61 -8.02
CA ARG A 268 -12.68 34.23 -7.91
C ARG A 268 -13.01 34.64 -6.48
N LEU A 269 -12.67 33.80 -5.50
CA LEU A 269 -12.85 34.15 -4.08
C LEU A 269 -11.99 35.34 -3.67
N SER A 270 -10.74 35.45 -4.13
CA SER A 270 -9.89 36.60 -3.91
C SER A 270 -10.51 37.88 -4.52
N GLN A 271 -10.99 37.84 -5.77
CA GLN A 271 -11.65 38.96 -6.42
C GLN A 271 -12.93 39.41 -5.68
N LEU A 272 -13.73 38.45 -5.18
CA LEU A 272 -14.91 38.77 -4.37
C LEU A 272 -14.53 39.46 -3.05
N GLY A 273 -13.44 38.96 -2.41
CA GLY A 273 -12.91 39.63 -1.20
C GLY A 273 -12.45 41.02 -1.46
N GLU A 274 -11.73 41.28 -2.56
CA GLU A 274 -11.32 42.65 -2.97
C GLU A 274 -12.52 43.54 -3.25
N GLN A 275 -13.53 43.02 -3.99
CA GLN A 275 -14.77 43.79 -4.24
C GLN A 275 -15.55 44.08 -2.97
N ALA A 276 -15.64 43.11 -2.04
CA ALA A 276 -16.29 43.34 -0.75
C ALA A 276 -15.57 44.45 0.06
N ASN A 277 -14.25 44.43 0.10
CA ASN A 277 -13.46 45.45 0.76
C ASN A 277 -13.64 46.84 0.10
N ALA A 278 -13.56 46.87 -1.23
CA ALA A 278 -13.81 48.12 -1.96
C ALA A 278 -15.24 48.66 -1.74
N SER A 279 -16.23 47.75 -1.66
CA SER A 279 -17.63 48.16 -1.37
C SER A 279 -17.84 48.67 0.06
N ILE A 280 -17.07 48.15 1.04
CA ILE A 280 -17.16 48.62 2.45
C ILE A 280 -16.51 49.99 2.63
N TYR A 281 -15.37 50.22 2.00
CA TYR A 281 -14.60 51.44 2.17
C TYR A 281 -15.00 52.57 1.17
N GLY A 282 -15.72 52.19 0.10
CA GLY A 282 -16.14 53.11 -0.96
C GLY A 282 -14.95 53.65 -1.77
N ASP A 283 -15.24 54.13 -2.98
CA ASP A 283 -14.27 54.93 -3.75
C ASP A 283 -14.29 56.35 -3.20
N GLU A 284 -13.28 56.76 -2.42
CA GLU A 284 -13.13 58.17 -2.04
C GLU A 284 -12.58 58.94 -3.23
N LEU A 285 -13.39 59.87 -3.72
CA LEU A 285 -12.95 60.88 -4.67
C LEU A 285 -12.08 61.92 -3.93
N LEU A 286 -10.78 61.82 -4.14
CA LEU A 286 -9.85 62.79 -3.58
C LEU A 286 -10.02 64.18 -4.26
N GLY A 287 -10.27 65.19 -3.45
CA GLY A 287 -10.22 66.54 -3.91
C GLY A 287 -8.81 66.93 -4.41
N PRO A 288 -8.69 67.96 -5.28
CA PRO A 288 -7.42 68.33 -5.91
C PRO A 288 -6.30 68.74 -4.95
N THR A 289 -6.59 68.85 -3.66
CA THR A 289 -5.66 69.27 -2.60
C THR A 289 -5.12 68.15 -1.73
N VAL A 290 -5.67 66.93 -1.86
CA VAL A 290 -5.25 65.78 -1.05
C VAL A 290 -4.18 65.02 -1.82
N LYS A 291 -2.99 64.87 -1.22
CA LYS A 291 -1.92 64.09 -1.82
C LYS A 291 -2.06 62.63 -1.42
N ARG A 292 -1.65 61.72 -2.31
CA ARG A 292 -1.67 60.27 -2.08
C ARG A 292 -0.86 59.84 -0.84
N GLU A 293 0.13 60.65 -0.47
CA GLU A 293 0.99 60.42 0.71
C GLU A 293 0.26 60.59 2.03
N ASP A 294 -0.90 61.29 2.02
CA ASP A 294 -1.72 61.61 3.20
C ASP A 294 -2.76 60.50 3.46
N ILE A 295 -2.84 59.45 2.61
CA ILE A 295 -3.80 58.38 2.70
C ILE A 295 -3.14 57.17 3.35
N PRO A 296 -3.74 56.55 4.39
CA PRO A 296 -3.23 55.32 4.98
C PRO A 296 -3.10 54.24 3.93
N SER A 297 -2.00 53.46 3.99
CA SER A 297 -1.69 52.38 3.03
C SER A 297 -2.72 51.23 2.97
N ASP A 298 -3.64 51.20 3.93
CA ASP A 298 -4.68 50.17 4.08
C ASP A 298 -5.96 50.50 3.28
N TYR A 299 -6.03 51.69 2.66
CA TYR A 299 -7.14 52.08 1.80
C TYR A 299 -6.93 51.61 0.35
N PRO A 300 -7.99 51.14 -0.33
CA PRO A 300 -7.91 50.83 -1.76
C PRO A 300 -7.46 52.09 -2.53
N ALA A 301 -6.63 51.91 -3.55
CA ALA A 301 -6.04 53.01 -4.30
C ALA A 301 -7.14 53.96 -4.80
N PRO A 302 -7.11 55.26 -4.39
CA PRO A 302 -8.13 56.19 -4.79
C PRO A 302 -8.07 56.46 -6.30
N ILE A 303 -9.23 56.72 -6.91
CA ILE A 303 -9.30 57.08 -8.32
C ILE A 303 -8.76 58.51 -8.44
N GLU A 304 -7.57 58.68 -8.97
CA GLU A 304 -7.02 59.99 -9.35
C GLU A 304 -7.75 60.48 -10.61
N GLY A 305 -8.88 61.06 -10.44
CA GLY A 305 -9.61 61.72 -11.51
C GLY A 305 -9.87 63.17 -11.12
N GLY A 306 -9.03 64.06 -11.59
CA GLY A 306 -9.35 65.46 -11.49
C GLY A 306 -10.70 65.73 -12.17
N LEU A 307 -11.72 66.05 -11.36
CA LEU A 307 -12.95 66.66 -11.88
C LEU A 307 -12.56 68.04 -12.44
N ASN A 308 -12.19 68.08 -13.72
CA ASN A 308 -12.12 69.33 -14.43
C ASN A 308 -13.52 69.85 -14.48
N GLU A 309 -13.70 71.12 -14.11
CA GLU A 309 -14.99 71.85 -14.09
C GLU A 309 -15.79 71.74 -15.41
N ALA A 310 -15.24 71.15 -16.45
CA ALA A 310 -15.88 70.95 -17.75
C ALA A 310 -16.68 69.62 -17.89
N GLY A 311 -16.71 68.78 -16.87
CA GLY A 311 -17.34 67.41 -16.93
C GLY A 311 -18.74 67.35 -16.34
N ILE A 312 -19.27 68.38 -15.72
CA ILE A 312 -20.65 68.39 -15.25
C ILE A 312 -21.53 69.02 -16.31
N LYS A 313 -22.06 68.22 -17.22
CA LYS A 313 -23.24 68.55 -18.05
C LYS A 313 -24.27 67.44 -17.83
#